data_59ac60d321702d40e445cd72defeed06
#
_entry.id   59ac60d321702d40e445cd72defeed06
#
_cell.length_a   1.000
_cell.length_b   1.000
_cell.length_c   1.000
_cell.angle_alpha   90.00
_cell.angle_beta   90.00
_cell.angle_gamma   90.00
#
_symmetry.space_group_name_H-M   'P 1'
#
loop_
_entity.id
_entity.type
_entity.pdbx_description
1 polymer ?
#
loop_
_entity_poly.entity_id
_entity_poly.type
_entity_poly.pdbx_seq_one_letter_code
_entity_poly.pdbx_strand_id
1 'polypeptide(L)'
;MTTYNIKSTVITNRDATPKVLTDAYVSGGNLAASQGYVQTFGAADAAGTIYRMCQVPSSARVESVKIQNDALATSAAVNVGVYWPTFIPVGAGLSTSVAATVINTALFASALSVVAAAKPTDITNSSGNNSIVNQELALWQACGLASDPGIDLDVCVSVSTAIQAQGYIGLKVTYAK
;
A
#
# COMPACT_ATOMS: atom_id res chain seq x y z
N MET A 1 20.07 -28.59 23.59
CA MET A 1 19.27 -27.66 22.78
C MET A 1 18.03 -27.31 23.58
N THR A 2 17.77 -26.05 23.85
CA THR A 2 16.62 -25.62 24.66
C THR A 2 15.45 -25.33 23.73
N THR A 3 14.27 -25.90 24.00
CA THR A 3 13.04 -25.67 23.23
C THR A 3 12.27 -24.52 23.87
N TYR A 4 11.83 -23.55 23.07
CA TYR A 4 11.03 -22.40 23.53
C TYR A 4 9.60 -22.50 22.97
N ASN A 5 8.61 -22.14 23.78
CA ASN A 5 7.23 -21.96 23.36
C ASN A 5 6.94 -20.46 23.32
N ILE A 6 7.05 -19.85 22.14
CA ILE A 6 6.88 -18.41 21.95
C ILE A 6 5.47 -18.16 21.39
N LYS A 7 4.73 -17.26 22.02
CA LYS A 7 3.35 -16.90 21.64
C LYS A 7 3.33 -15.56 20.91
N SER A 8 2.49 -15.45 19.89
CA SER A 8 2.15 -14.16 19.28
C SER A 8 1.33 -13.29 20.24
N THR A 9 1.21 -12.00 19.96
CA THR A 9 0.39 -11.07 20.76
C THR A 9 -1.06 -11.54 20.88
N VAL A 10 -1.66 -12.05 19.78
CA VAL A 10 -3.04 -12.57 19.78
C VAL A 10 -3.21 -13.73 20.74
N ILE A 11 -2.27 -14.67 20.73
CA ILE A 11 -2.29 -15.84 21.62
C ILE A 11 -2.02 -15.44 23.07
N THR A 12 -1.10 -14.49 23.27
CA THR A 12 -0.82 -13.95 24.61
C THR A 12 -2.05 -13.28 25.20
N ASN A 13 -2.74 -12.44 24.42
CA ASN A 13 -3.96 -11.76 24.85
C ASN A 13 -5.09 -12.75 25.16
N ARG A 14 -5.28 -13.77 24.32
CA ARG A 14 -6.27 -14.83 24.55
C ARG A 14 -6.03 -15.58 25.86
N ASP A 15 -4.77 -15.86 26.17
CA ASP A 15 -4.37 -16.68 27.33
C ASP A 15 -4.16 -15.85 28.60
N ALA A 16 -4.28 -14.50 28.52
CA ALA A 16 -4.15 -13.61 29.68
C ALA A 16 -5.30 -13.76 30.69
N THR A 17 -5.01 -13.52 31.99
CA THR A 17 -5.99 -13.49 33.04
C THR A 17 -5.84 -12.18 33.85
N PRO A 18 -6.81 -11.25 33.79
CA PRO A 18 -8.04 -11.29 33.01
C PRO A 18 -7.76 -11.27 31.48
N LYS A 19 -8.68 -11.82 30.69
CA LYS A 19 -8.59 -11.83 29.22
C LYS A 19 -8.41 -10.43 28.65
N VAL A 20 -7.45 -10.25 27.75
CA VAL A 20 -7.23 -9.02 26.99
C VAL A 20 -7.88 -9.19 25.61
N LEU A 21 -8.74 -8.24 25.23
CA LEU A 21 -9.31 -8.24 23.88
C LEU A 21 -8.22 -7.85 22.88
N THR A 22 -8.08 -8.64 21.85
CA THR A 22 -7.27 -8.26 20.69
C THR A 22 -8.12 -7.37 19.79
N ASP A 23 -7.50 -6.34 19.22
CA ASP A 23 -8.15 -5.44 18.27
C ASP A 23 -8.76 -6.25 17.10
N ALA A 24 -10.00 -5.91 16.72
CA ALA A 24 -10.71 -6.56 15.62
C ALA A 24 -9.94 -6.48 14.29
N TYR A 25 -9.13 -5.44 14.10
CA TYR A 25 -8.27 -5.33 12.92
C TYR A 25 -7.16 -6.39 12.88
N VAL A 26 -6.72 -6.87 14.03
CA VAL A 26 -5.68 -7.91 14.16
C VAL A 26 -6.31 -9.30 14.16
N SER A 27 -7.54 -9.43 14.64
CA SER A 27 -8.24 -10.71 14.73
C SER A 27 -9.76 -10.53 14.54
N GLY A 28 -10.25 -10.78 13.32
CA GLY A 28 -11.68 -10.82 13.02
C GLY A 28 -12.28 -9.57 12.37
N GLY A 29 -11.46 -8.67 11.79
CA GLY A 29 -11.93 -7.51 11.02
C GLY A 29 -12.63 -7.89 9.71
N ASN A 30 -13.45 -6.97 9.20
CA ASN A 30 -14.09 -7.12 7.88
C ASN A 30 -13.10 -6.81 6.76
N LEU A 31 -12.94 -7.74 5.82
CA LEU A 31 -12.12 -7.52 4.63
C LEU A 31 -12.88 -6.70 3.59
N ALA A 32 -12.19 -5.70 3.06
CA ALA A 32 -12.63 -4.90 1.93
C ALA A 32 -11.52 -4.88 0.87
N ALA A 33 -11.85 -4.47 -0.34
CA ALA A 33 -10.87 -4.34 -1.42
C ALA A 33 -11.13 -3.08 -2.23
N SER A 34 -10.05 -2.41 -2.64
CA SER A 34 -10.04 -1.34 -3.62
C SER A 34 -9.19 -1.79 -4.81
N GLN A 35 -9.67 -1.55 -6.03
CA GLN A 35 -9.00 -1.98 -7.24
C GLN A 35 -9.08 -0.90 -8.31
N GLY A 36 -7.99 -0.66 -9.00
CA GLY A 36 -7.92 0.24 -10.13
C GLY A 36 -6.98 -0.27 -11.21
N TYR A 37 -7.15 0.24 -12.42
CA TYR A 37 -6.22 0.05 -13.53
C TYR A 37 -6.07 1.35 -14.32
N VAL A 38 -4.93 1.51 -14.96
CA VAL A 38 -4.65 2.61 -15.87
C VAL A 38 -4.00 2.07 -17.13
N GLN A 39 -4.21 2.78 -18.23
CA GLN A 39 -3.47 2.58 -19.47
C GLN A 39 -2.27 3.53 -19.48
N THR A 40 -1.09 3.01 -19.75
CA THR A 40 0.12 3.81 -19.92
C THR A 40 0.14 4.46 -21.30
N PHE A 41 0.75 5.63 -21.41
CA PHE A 41 0.86 6.37 -22.69
C PHE A 41 2.13 6.01 -23.48
N GLY A 42 2.94 5.09 -22.97
CA GLY A 42 4.19 4.69 -23.60
C GLY A 42 5.28 5.76 -23.46
N ALA A 43 5.88 6.20 -24.57
CA ALA A 43 7.02 7.13 -24.55
C ALA A 43 6.78 8.47 -23.80
N ALA A 44 5.54 8.78 -23.44
CA ALA A 44 5.19 9.97 -22.67
C ALA A 44 5.25 9.78 -21.13
N ASP A 45 5.40 8.54 -20.66
CA ASP A 45 5.41 8.24 -19.22
C ASP A 45 6.84 8.30 -18.66
N ALA A 46 7.31 9.53 -18.44
CA ALA A 46 8.62 9.78 -17.85
C ALA A 46 8.69 9.34 -16.38
N ALA A 47 9.91 9.18 -15.88
CA ALA A 47 10.16 9.00 -14.46
C ALA A 47 9.52 10.15 -13.65
N GLY A 48 8.84 9.81 -12.56
CA GLY A 48 8.05 10.74 -11.75
C GLY A 48 6.56 10.80 -12.10
N THR A 49 6.10 10.17 -13.21
CA THR A 49 4.66 10.02 -13.50
C THR A 49 4.00 9.21 -12.38
N ILE A 50 2.84 9.68 -11.91
CA ILE A 50 2.08 9.07 -10.81
C ILE A 50 0.72 8.63 -11.31
N TYR A 51 0.43 7.34 -11.18
CA TYR A 51 -0.88 6.76 -11.42
C TYR A 51 -1.59 6.51 -10.09
N ARG A 52 -2.71 7.20 -9.86
CA ARG A 52 -3.55 7.02 -8.66
C ARG A 52 -4.47 5.84 -8.90
N MET A 53 -4.30 4.78 -8.10
CA MET A 53 -4.91 3.49 -8.42
C MET A 53 -6.06 3.13 -7.48
N CYS A 54 -5.85 3.25 -6.18
CA CYS A 54 -6.76 2.76 -5.16
C CYS A 54 -6.91 3.78 -4.04
N GLN A 55 -8.08 3.82 -3.41
CA GLN A 55 -8.31 4.56 -2.18
C GLN A 55 -8.43 3.57 -1.02
N VAL A 56 -7.76 3.87 0.09
CA VAL A 56 -7.75 3.05 1.29
C VAL A 56 -7.89 3.97 2.50
N PRO A 57 -8.83 3.71 3.42
CA PRO A 57 -8.94 4.50 4.65
C PRO A 57 -7.63 4.50 5.44
N SER A 58 -7.24 5.66 5.96
CA SER A 58 -5.99 5.80 6.73
C SER A 58 -5.94 4.86 7.95
N SER A 59 -7.09 4.64 8.60
CA SER A 59 -7.23 3.74 9.75
C SER A 59 -7.26 2.26 9.38
N ALA A 60 -7.41 1.90 8.09
CA ALA A 60 -7.47 0.51 7.65
C ALA A 60 -6.10 -0.18 7.73
N ARG A 61 -6.11 -1.47 7.97
CA ARG A 61 -4.93 -2.32 7.94
C ARG A 61 -4.82 -3.01 6.58
N VAL A 62 -3.70 -2.84 5.89
CA VAL A 62 -3.47 -3.44 4.57
C VAL A 62 -3.04 -4.89 4.72
N GLU A 63 -3.82 -5.81 4.16
CA GLU A 63 -3.57 -7.25 4.20
C GLU A 63 -2.73 -7.70 2.99
N SER A 64 -3.09 -7.23 1.80
CA SER A 64 -2.33 -7.55 0.59
C SER A 64 -2.44 -6.48 -0.47
N VAL A 65 -1.34 -6.29 -1.19
CA VAL A 65 -1.26 -5.44 -2.39
C VAL A 65 -0.79 -6.31 -3.54
N LYS A 66 -1.61 -6.39 -4.59
CA LYS A 66 -1.30 -7.17 -5.80
C LYS A 66 -1.24 -6.27 -7.00
N ILE A 67 -0.17 -6.39 -7.78
CA ILE A 67 0.02 -5.71 -9.06
C ILE A 67 -0.07 -6.69 -10.20
N GLN A 68 -0.58 -6.20 -11.33
CA GLN A 68 -0.57 -6.92 -12.60
C GLN A 68 -0.25 -5.90 -13.69
N ASN A 69 0.49 -6.28 -14.70
CA ASN A 69 0.86 -5.39 -15.79
C ASN A 69 1.05 -6.15 -17.11
N ASP A 70 0.86 -5.42 -18.20
CA ASP A 70 1.33 -5.83 -19.53
C ASP A 70 2.85 -5.64 -19.63
N ALA A 71 3.46 -6.09 -20.73
CA ALA A 71 4.87 -5.80 -21.01
C ALA A 71 5.02 -4.32 -21.38
N LEU A 72 5.70 -3.52 -20.54
CA LEU A 72 5.73 -2.06 -20.67
C LEU A 72 7.04 -1.47 -21.18
N ALA A 73 8.02 -2.27 -21.53
CA ALA A 73 9.27 -1.91 -22.23
C ALA A 73 10.45 -2.80 -21.82
N THR A 74 11.66 -2.46 -22.35
CA THR A 74 12.90 -3.20 -22.05
C THR A 74 13.55 -2.83 -20.71
N SER A 75 13.15 -1.72 -20.08
CA SER A 75 13.79 -1.21 -18.84
C SER A 75 12.84 -0.46 -17.90
N ALA A 76 11.53 -0.70 -18.00
CA ALA A 76 10.54 0.00 -17.16
C ALA A 76 10.52 -0.52 -15.71
N ALA A 77 10.46 0.39 -14.76
CA ALA A 77 10.29 0.07 -13.34
C ALA A 77 9.37 1.08 -12.65
N VAL A 78 8.66 0.60 -11.62
CA VAL A 78 7.70 1.40 -10.86
C VAL A 78 7.91 1.23 -9.36
N ASN A 79 7.51 2.24 -8.59
CA ASN A 79 7.33 2.14 -7.15
C ASN A 79 5.84 2.07 -6.83
N VAL A 80 5.48 1.41 -5.74
CA VAL A 80 4.11 1.37 -5.24
C VAL A 80 4.10 1.88 -3.81
N GLY A 81 3.39 2.98 -3.59
CA GLY A 81 3.42 3.69 -2.33
C GLY A 81 2.13 4.43 -2.01
N VAL A 82 2.16 5.22 -0.95
CA VAL A 82 1.02 5.94 -0.40
C VAL A 82 1.21 7.44 -0.55
N TYR A 83 0.15 8.10 -0.95
CA TYR A 83 0.11 9.53 -1.27
C TYR A 83 -1.10 10.19 -0.64
N TRP A 84 -0.99 11.49 -0.37
CA TRP A 84 -2.14 12.30 -0.03
C TRP A 84 -3.12 12.35 -1.21
N PRO A 85 -4.45 12.32 -0.97
CA PRO A 85 -5.42 12.51 -2.04
C PRO A 85 -5.29 13.91 -2.66
N THR A 86 -5.64 14.05 -3.93
CA THR A 86 -5.66 15.37 -4.61
C THR A 86 -6.72 16.30 -4.05
N PHE A 87 -7.78 15.73 -3.48
CA PHE A 87 -8.83 16.46 -2.79
C PHE A 87 -8.82 16.05 -1.31
N ILE A 88 -8.60 17.03 -0.43
CA ILE A 88 -8.66 16.86 1.02
C ILE A 88 -9.97 17.45 1.52
N PRO A 89 -10.84 16.67 2.17
CA PRO A 89 -12.09 17.18 2.73
C PRO A 89 -11.85 18.33 3.71
N VAL A 90 -12.70 19.36 3.64
CA VAL A 90 -12.68 20.48 4.60
C VAL A 90 -12.92 19.92 6.00
N GLY A 91 -12.05 20.25 6.95
CA GLY A 91 -12.16 19.81 8.34
C GLY A 91 -11.19 18.68 8.75
N ALA A 92 -10.42 18.12 7.83
CA ALA A 92 -9.41 17.09 8.14
C ALA A 92 -8.15 17.64 8.84
N GLY A 93 -8.12 18.94 9.19
CA GLY A 93 -6.98 19.58 9.88
C GLY A 93 -5.68 19.67 9.04
N LEU A 94 -5.76 19.31 7.77
CA LEU A 94 -4.64 19.33 6.83
C LEU A 94 -4.66 20.60 5.99
N SER A 95 -3.49 21.12 5.62
CA SER A 95 -3.39 22.28 4.74
C SER A 95 -3.92 21.93 3.35
N THR A 96 -4.79 22.79 2.79
CA THR A 96 -5.36 22.65 1.45
C THR A 96 -4.31 22.72 0.32
N SER A 97 -3.08 23.07 0.63
CA SER A 97 -1.97 23.17 -0.34
C SER A 97 -1.18 21.86 -0.53
N VAL A 98 -1.60 20.74 0.04
CA VAL A 98 -0.92 19.45 -0.10
C VAL A 98 -1.29 18.81 -1.45
N ALA A 99 -0.99 19.51 -2.54
CA ALA A 99 -1.15 18.97 -3.88
C ALA A 99 -0.18 17.80 -4.10
N ALA A 100 -0.71 16.63 -4.40
CA ALA A 100 0.03 15.43 -4.84
C ALA A 100 1.24 15.03 -3.98
N THR A 101 1.28 15.39 -2.69
CA THR A 101 2.43 15.13 -1.85
C THR A 101 2.53 13.64 -1.51
N VAL A 102 3.72 13.12 -1.70
CA VAL A 102 4.12 11.78 -1.31
C VAL A 102 4.10 11.65 0.22
N ILE A 103 3.53 10.57 0.73
CA ILE A 103 3.70 10.15 2.12
C ILE A 103 4.86 9.16 2.17
N ASN A 104 4.77 8.09 1.37
CA ASN A 104 5.82 7.09 1.22
C ASN A 104 5.79 6.55 -0.21
N THR A 105 6.80 6.89 -1.02
CA THR A 105 6.87 6.55 -2.45
C THR A 105 6.90 5.05 -2.72
N ALA A 106 7.49 4.27 -1.82
CA ALA A 106 7.81 2.86 -2.02
C ALA A 106 7.47 2.02 -0.78
N LEU A 107 6.30 2.27 -0.17
CA LEU A 107 5.87 1.50 0.99
C LEU A 107 5.79 0.01 0.65
N PHE A 108 5.13 -0.35 -0.45
CA PHE A 108 4.88 -1.74 -0.85
C PHE A 108 5.91 -2.28 -1.85
N ALA A 109 6.37 -1.48 -2.80
CA ALA A 109 7.36 -1.89 -3.77
C ALA A 109 8.28 -0.75 -4.19
N SER A 110 9.58 -1.04 -4.36
CA SER A 110 10.60 -0.11 -4.85
C SER A 110 11.26 -0.68 -6.09
N ALA A 111 11.34 0.12 -7.16
CA ALA A 111 11.96 -0.24 -8.42
C ALA A 111 11.50 -1.61 -8.99
N LEU A 112 10.20 -1.92 -8.81
CA LEU A 112 9.61 -3.15 -9.31
C LEU A 112 9.66 -3.15 -10.85
N SER A 113 10.27 -4.18 -11.43
CA SER A 113 10.34 -4.32 -12.88
C SER A 113 8.96 -4.65 -13.46
N VAL A 114 8.53 -3.87 -14.46
CA VAL A 114 7.32 -4.08 -15.26
C VAL A 114 7.65 -4.34 -16.74
N VAL A 115 8.86 -4.81 -17.00
CA VAL A 115 9.37 -5.12 -18.35
C VAL A 115 8.57 -6.23 -19.01
N ALA A 116 8.32 -7.32 -18.30
CA ALA A 116 7.51 -8.44 -18.78
C ALA A 116 6.09 -8.34 -18.26
N ALA A 117 5.14 -8.85 -19.02
CA ALA A 117 3.77 -9.00 -18.55
C ALA A 117 3.73 -9.91 -17.30
N ALA A 118 3.09 -9.43 -16.26
CA ALA A 118 2.94 -10.16 -15.01
C ALA A 118 1.47 -10.44 -14.69
N LYS A 119 1.17 -11.67 -14.27
CA LYS A 119 -0.09 -12.02 -13.62
C LYS A 119 -0.16 -11.35 -12.24
N PRO A 120 -1.32 -11.30 -11.58
CA PRO A 120 -1.43 -10.72 -10.26
C PRO A 120 -0.36 -11.25 -9.30
N THR A 121 0.61 -10.41 -8.97
CA THR A 121 1.75 -10.71 -8.11
C THR A 121 1.60 -9.96 -6.80
N ASP A 122 1.78 -10.63 -5.69
CA ASP A 122 1.75 -10.02 -4.36
C ASP A 122 3.04 -9.23 -4.13
N ILE A 123 2.88 -7.95 -3.81
CA ILE A 123 3.97 -7.00 -3.58
C ILE A 123 3.91 -6.35 -2.21
N THR A 124 3.10 -6.88 -1.31
CA THR A 124 2.84 -6.28 0.02
C THR A 124 4.13 -5.96 0.77
N ASN A 125 5.13 -6.82 0.67
CA ASN A 125 6.42 -6.70 1.37
C ASN A 125 7.62 -6.74 0.41
N SER A 126 7.49 -6.30 -0.83
CA SER A 126 8.55 -6.50 -1.82
C SER A 126 9.66 -5.43 -1.76
N SER A 127 9.42 -4.27 -1.14
CA SER A 127 10.40 -3.17 -1.10
C SER A 127 11.30 -3.17 0.12
N GLY A 128 10.93 -3.88 1.18
CA GLY A 128 11.56 -3.78 2.49
C GLY A 128 11.15 -2.56 3.33
N ASN A 129 10.38 -1.61 2.79
CA ASN A 129 9.80 -0.49 3.55
C ASN A 129 8.55 -0.92 4.32
N ASN A 130 7.80 -1.87 3.79
CA ASN A 130 6.75 -2.56 4.50
C ASN A 130 7.27 -3.89 5.04
N SER A 131 6.87 -4.26 6.23
CA SER A 131 7.28 -5.48 6.89
C SER A 131 6.08 -6.19 7.48
N ILE A 132 6.26 -7.44 7.90
CA ILE A 132 5.19 -8.21 8.56
C ILE A 132 4.69 -7.51 9.83
N VAL A 133 5.53 -6.73 10.51
CA VAL A 133 5.14 -5.94 11.68
C VAL A 133 4.20 -4.80 11.27
N ASN A 134 4.48 -4.16 10.14
CA ASN A 134 3.65 -3.06 9.62
C ASN A 134 2.27 -3.55 9.16
N GLN A 135 2.12 -4.83 8.82
CA GLN A 135 0.82 -5.41 8.47
C GLN A 135 -0.16 -5.44 9.66
N GLU A 136 0.32 -5.39 10.89
CA GLU A 136 -0.52 -5.26 12.08
C GLU A 136 -0.91 -3.80 12.39
N LEU A 137 -0.30 -2.84 11.71
CA LEU A 137 -0.52 -1.41 11.91
C LEU A 137 -1.59 -0.86 10.95
N ALA A 138 -2.27 0.19 11.37
CA ALA A 138 -3.08 0.99 10.47
C ALA A 138 -2.20 1.63 9.38
N LEU A 139 -2.76 1.90 8.20
CA LEU A 139 -2.01 2.44 7.06
C LEU A 139 -1.25 3.73 7.40
N TRP A 140 -1.87 4.64 8.17
CA TRP A 140 -1.21 5.87 8.60
C TRP A 140 0.03 5.61 9.46
N GLN A 141 -0.01 4.59 10.34
CA GLN A 141 1.13 4.18 11.19
C GLN A 141 2.23 3.53 10.35
N ALA A 142 1.85 2.62 9.43
CA ALA A 142 2.80 2.00 8.49
C ALA A 142 3.51 3.04 7.61
N CYS A 143 2.86 4.16 7.33
CA CYS A 143 3.45 5.30 6.63
C CYS A 143 4.31 6.21 7.52
N GLY A 144 4.34 6.00 8.84
CA GLY A 144 5.10 6.83 9.79
C GLY A 144 4.46 8.18 10.10
N LEU A 145 3.15 8.34 9.90
CA LEU A 145 2.44 9.57 10.27
C LEU A 145 2.28 9.66 11.79
N ALA A 146 2.33 10.88 12.33
CA ALA A 146 2.24 11.13 13.78
C ALA A 146 0.82 10.93 14.34
N SER A 147 -0.21 11.06 13.50
CA SER A 147 -1.63 10.89 13.86
C SER A 147 -2.43 10.41 12.67
N ASP A 148 -3.58 9.78 12.94
CA ASP A 148 -4.52 9.40 11.89
C ASP A 148 -5.15 10.66 11.27
N PRO A 149 -4.98 10.88 9.95
CA PRO A 149 -5.61 12.00 9.27
C PRO A 149 -7.13 11.81 9.10
N GLY A 150 -7.69 10.63 9.36
CA GLY A 150 -9.13 10.35 9.28
C GLY A 150 -9.72 10.46 7.87
N ILE A 151 -8.91 10.26 6.83
CA ILE A 151 -9.31 10.35 5.43
C ILE A 151 -8.84 9.13 4.65
N ASP A 152 -9.38 8.95 3.45
CA ASP A 152 -8.86 7.96 2.53
C ASP A 152 -7.52 8.44 1.93
N LEU A 153 -6.52 7.57 1.92
CA LEU A 153 -5.22 7.78 1.30
C LEU A 153 -5.19 7.09 -0.06
N ASP A 154 -4.44 7.66 -0.99
CA ASP A 154 -4.29 7.08 -2.32
C ASP A 154 -3.09 6.12 -2.35
N VAL A 155 -3.33 4.88 -2.75
CA VAL A 155 -2.26 3.95 -3.13
C VAL A 155 -1.98 4.15 -4.60
N CYS A 156 -0.76 4.56 -4.91
CA CYS A 156 -0.34 4.96 -6.24
C CYS A 156 0.80 4.09 -6.77
N VAL A 157 0.85 3.98 -8.09
CA VAL A 157 2.01 3.49 -8.82
C VAL A 157 2.75 4.70 -9.37
N SER A 158 4.01 4.87 -9.04
CA SER A 158 4.86 5.92 -9.59
C SER A 158 5.97 5.34 -10.46
N VAL A 159 6.18 5.95 -11.60
CA VAL A 159 7.20 5.51 -12.56
C VAL A 159 8.58 5.88 -12.03
N SER A 160 9.43 4.90 -11.76
CA SER A 160 10.83 5.11 -11.35
C SER A 160 11.79 5.09 -12.54
N THR A 161 11.51 4.23 -13.52
CA THR A 161 12.22 4.20 -14.81
C THR A 161 11.19 4.28 -15.93
N ALA A 162 11.38 5.20 -16.87
CA ALA A 162 10.41 5.54 -17.91
C ALA A 162 9.79 4.32 -18.61
N ILE A 163 8.48 4.37 -18.78
CA ILE A 163 7.69 3.39 -19.52
C ILE A 163 7.72 3.79 -20.99
N GLN A 164 8.05 2.85 -21.86
CA GLN A 164 8.24 3.12 -23.31
C GLN A 164 7.18 2.45 -24.19
N ALA A 165 6.38 1.56 -23.64
CA ALA A 165 5.31 0.87 -24.35
C ALA A 165 3.94 1.19 -23.75
N GLN A 166 2.93 1.24 -24.62
CA GLN A 166 1.55 1.32 -24.20
C GLN A 166 1.08 -0.03 -23.69
N GLY A 167 0.36 -0.05 -22.59
CA GLY A 167 -0.20 -1.25 -21.96
C GLY A 167 -1.01 -0.89 -20.72
N TYR A 168 -1.39 -1.89 -19.94
CA TYR A 168 -2.17 -1.69 -18.72
C TYR A 168 -1.37 -2.05 -17.47
N ILE A 169 -1.59 -1.27 -16.42
CA ILE A 169 -1.18 -1.59 -15.05
C ILE A 169 -2.44 -1.64 -14.20
N GLY A 170 -2.62 -2.72 -13.47
CA GLY A 170 -3.69 -2.90 -12.49
C GLY A 170 -3.13 -3.08 -11.08
N LEU A 171 -3.79 -2.48 -10.10
CA LEU A 171 -3.48 -2.63 -8.68
C LEU A 171 -4.74 -3.04 -7.92
N LYS A 172 -4.59 -3.99 -7.00
CA LYS A 172 -5.63 -4.39 -6.06
C LYS A 172 -5.08 -4.36 -4.65
N VAL A 173 -5.73 -3.62 -3.78
CA VAL A 173 -5.41 -3.54 -2.35
C VAL A 173 -6.54 -4.21 -1.57
N THR A 174 -6.21 -5.19 -0.74
CA THR A 174 -7.13 -5.81 0.22
C THR A 174 -6.77 -5.33 1.61
N TYR A 175 -7.75 -4.92 2.39
CA TYR A 175 -7.55 -4.33 3.70
C TYR A 175 -8.68 -4.68 4.66
N ALA A 176 -8.38 -4.67 5.96
CA ALA A 176 -9.35 -4.85 7.04
C ALA A 176 -9.83 -3.48 7.55
N LYS A 177 -11.15 -3.39 7.82
CA LYS A 177 -11.80 -2.23 8.46
C LYS A 177 -12.26 -2.59 9.86
#